data_9c2fe8686f829388346a5224f3fa0b73
#
_entry.id   9c2fe8686f829388346a5224f3fa0b73
#
_cell.length_a   1.000
_cell.length_b   1.000
_cell.length_c   1.000
_cell.angle_alpha   90.00
_cell.angle_beta   90.00
_cell.angle_gamma   90.00
#
_symmetry.space_group_name_H-M   'P 1'
#
loop_
_entity.id
_entity.type
_entity.pdbx_description
1 polymer ?
#
loop_
_entity_poly.entity_id
_entity_poly.type
_entity_poly.pdbx_seq_one_letter_code
_entity_poly.pdbx_strand_id
1 'polypeptide(L)'
;MPLPAAGAGGRRIGEGPPITSTKIVVAGGFGVGKTTLVAAVSEIPPLTTESVMTVLSEDVDDLSGLPEKRTTTVAMDFGRITLESDLVLYLFGTPGQNRFWFMWDDLVRGAVGAIVLVDTRRLEDSFPAVDYFERSGIPFVVAVNLFDDAPRYPEEDLRDALSISPRTPMTECDARVRESAVSALAELVVHALDLTP
;
A
#
# COMPACT_ATOMS: atom_id res chain seq x y z
N MET A 1 55.19 -40.71 16.98
CA MET A 1 54.89 -39.29 16.84
C MET A 1 53.63 -39.13 16.03
N PRO A 2 52.46 -38.71 16.58
CA PRO A 2 51.27 -38.42 15.79
C PRO A 2 51.28 -36.96 15.34
N LEU A 3 50.89 -36.74 14.08
CA LEU A 3 50.69 -35.44 13.44
C LEU A 3 49.53 -34.68 14.09
N PRO A 4 49.59 -33.33 14.19
CA PRO A 4 48.49 -32.54 14.70
C PRO A 4 47.39 -32.38 13.66
N ALA A 5 46.13 -32.59 14.10
CA ALA A 5 44.94 -32.34 13.32
C ALA A 5 44.79 -30.83 13.04
N ALA A 6 44.70 -30.48 11.76
CA ALA A 6 44.38 -29.14 11.32
C ALA A 6 42.89 -28.83 11.63
N GLY A 7 42.64 -27.98 12.59
CA GLY A 7 41.33 -27.42 12.85
C GLY A 7 40.91 -26.47 11.72
N ALA A 8 40.07 -26.96 10.83
CA ALA A 8 39.40 -26.09 9.87
C ALA A 8 38.27 -25.33 10.55
N GLY A 9 38.58 -24.13 11.06
CA GLY A 9 37.60 -23.13 11.45
C GLY A 9 36.91 -22.58 10.21
N GLY A 10 35.92 -23.29 9.72
CA GLY A 10 35.03 -22.77 8.67
C GLY A 10 34.25 -21.61 9.22
N ARG A 11 34.63 -20.40 8.84
CA ARG A 11 33.83 -19.18 9.05
C ARG A 11 32.53 -19.37 8.28
N ARG A 12 31.41 -19.57 8.97
CA ARG A 12 30.08 -19.57 8.34
C ARG A 12 29.82 -18.17 7.77
N ILE A 13 29.78 -18.09 6.46
CA ILE A 13 29.36 -16.89 5.73
C ILE A 13 27.85 -16.83 5.87
N GLY A 14 27.32 -15.76 6.52
CA GLY A 14 25.93 -15.37 6.40
C GLY A 14 25.04 -15.58 7.62
N GLU A 15 25.37 -14.99 8.76
CA GLU A 15 24.37 -14.66 9.78
C GLU A 15 24.43 -13.15 10.04
N GLY A 16 23.86 -12.38 9.09
CA GLY A 16 23.35 -11.05 9.39
C GLY A 16 22.11 -11.19 10.28
N PRO A 17 21.68 -10.11 10.96
CA PRO A 17 20.43 -10.12 11.72
C PRO A 17 19.30 -10.59 10.81
N PRO A 18 18.30 -11.33 11.35
CA PRO A 18 17.17 -11.80 10.54
C PRO A 18 16.46 -10.60 9.92
N ILE A 19 16.34 -10.59 8.60
CA ILE A 19 15.63 -9.54 7.88
C ILE A 19 14.14 -9.72 8.16
N THR A 20 13.54 -8.74 8.81
CA THR A 20 12.09 -8.64 8.98
C THR A 20 11.50 -8.01 7.72
N SER A 21 10.55 -8.69 7.12
CA SER A 21 9.84 -8.15 5.97
C SER A 21 8.36 -7.96 6.30
N THR A 22 7.80 -6.86 5.87
CA THR A 22 6.39 -6.57 6.10
C THR A 22 5.74 -5.96 4.87
N LYS A 23 4.43 -6.12 4.79
CA LYS A 23 3.60 -5.68 3.67
C LYS A 23 2.80 -4.45 4.08
N ILE A 24 2.83 -3.43 3.23
CA ILE A 24 2.01 -2.23 3.33
C ILE A 24 1.18 -2.07 2.07
N VAL A 25 -0.07 -1.66 2.23
CA VAL A 25 -0.97 -1.35 1.14
C VAL A 25 -1.03 0.16 0.93
N VAL A 26 -0.97 0.61 -0.32
CA VAL A 26 -1.18 2.01 -0.72
C VAL A 26 -2.50 2.10 -1.46
N ALA A 27 -3.49 2.72 -0.84
CA ALA A 27 -4.86 2.80 -1.31
C ALA A 27 -5.28 4.26 -1.61
N GLY A 28 -6.47 4.42 -2.19
CA GLY A 28 -7.04 5.72 -2.53
C GLY A 28 -7.62 5.74 -3.95
N GLY A 29 -8.28 6.83 -4.31
CA GLY A 29 -8.97 7.02 -5.58
C GLY A 29 -8.08 6.90 -6.82
N PHE A 30 -8.70 6.93 -7.99
CA PHE A 30 -7.96 6.93 -9.25
C PHE A 30 -7.19 8.24 -9.42
N GLY A 31 -5.90 8.15 -9.79
CA GLY A 31 -5.06 9.34 -10.02
C GLY A 31 -4.61 10.08 -8.75
N VAL A 32 -4.88 9.55 -7.54
CA VAL A 32 -4.51 10.19 -6.26
C VAL A 32 -3.00 10.19 -5.97
N GLY A 33 -2.18 9.49 -6.77
CA GLY A 33 -0.73 9.47 -6.62
C GLY A 33 -0.13 8.17 -6.06
N LYS A 34 -0.88 7.05 -6.00
CA LYS A 34 -0.38 5.76 -5.50
C LYS A 34 0.88 5.29 -6.21
N THR A 35 0.83 5.22 -7.54
CA THR A 35 1.99 4.86 -8.39
C THR A 35 3.18 5.80 -8.15
N THR A 36 2.91 7.09 -7.99
CA THR A 36 3.95 8.10 -7.72
C THR A 36 4.60 7.87 -6.37
N LEU A 37 3.82 7.64 -5.31
CA LEU A 37 4.34 7.36 -3.97
C LEU A 37 5.21 6.09 -3.98
N VAL A 38 4.69 4.99 -4.55
CA VAL A 38 5.44 3.73 -4.63
C VAL A 38 6.75 3.94 -5.40
N ALA A 39 6.71 4.66 -6.53
CA ALA A 39 7.90 4.94 -7.34
C ALA A 39 8.92 5.82 -6.60
N ALA A 40 8.45 6.82 -5.84
CA ALA A 40 9.33 7.76 -5.12
C ALA A 40 10.14 7.06 -4.02
N VAL A 41 9.58 6.05 -3.36
CA VAL A 41 10.26 5.37 -2.25
C VAL A 41 10.96 4.07 -2.65
N SER A 42 10.54 3.43 -3.74
CA SER A 42 11.05 2.12 -4.13
C SER A 42 12.54 2.13 -4.47
N GLU A 43 13.26 1.15 -3.94
CA GLU A 43 14.69 0.87 -4.24
C GLU A 43 14.86 0.01 -5.49
N ILE A 44 13.77 -0.58 -5.96
CA ILE A 44 13.74 -1.35 -7.20
C ILE A 44 12.87 -0.62 -8.23
N PRO A 45 13.09 -0.81 -9.52
CA PRO A 45 12.16 -0.30 -10.52
C PRO A 45 10.75 -0.75 -10.17
N PRO A 46 9.77 0.17 -10.08
CA PRO A 46 8.40 -0.21 -9.78
C PRO A 46 7.92 -1.23 -10.81
N LEU A 47 7.42 -2.36 -10.33
CA LEU A 47 6.79 -3.34 -11.19
C LEU A 47 5.31 -2.98 -11.29
N THR A 48 4.91 -2.50 -12.45
CA THR A 48 3.49 -2.41 -12.78
C THR A 48 3.08 -3.76 -13.37
N THR A 49 2.39 -4.57 -12.58
CA THR A 49 1.89 -5.85 -13.08
C THR A 49 0.57 -5.62 -13.83
N GLU A 50 0.58 -5.78 -15.11
CA GLU A 50 -0.64 -5.91 -15.90
C GLU A 50 -1.17 -7.35 -15.75
N SER A 51 -2.09 -7.57 -14.83
CA SER A 51 -2.76 -8.85 -14.70
C SER A 51 -4.00 -8.86 -15.58
N VAL A 52 -4.02 -9.77 -16.54
CA VAL A 52 -5.21 -9.99 -17.39
C VAL A 52 -6.20 -10.80 -16.59
N MET A 53 -7.29 -10.18 -16.15
CA MET A 53 -8.36 -10.88 -15.45
C MET A 53 -9.52 -11.16 -16.39
N THR A 54 -10.02 -12.40 -16.33
CA THR A 54 -11.26 -12.78 -17.02
C THR A 54 -12.40 -12.55 -16.04
N VAL A 55 -13.18 -11.51 -16.26
CA VAL A 55 -14.42 -11.27 -15.50
C VAL A 55 -15.55 -12.04 -16.20
N LEU A 56 -16.13 -13.00 -15.50
CA LEU A 56 -17.41 -13.58 -15.89
C LEU A 56 -18.47 -12.50 -15.63
N SER A 57 -19.09 -11.96 -16.66
CA SER A 57 -20.22 -11.06 -16.48
C SER A 57 -21.44 -11.87 -15.99
N GLU A 58 -21.79 -11.70 -14.73
CA GLU A 58 -23.04 -12.15 -14.14
C GLU A 58 -24.14 -11.10 -14.39
N ASP A 59 -24.43 -10.74 -15.59
CA ASP A 59 -25.66 -10.01 -15.91
C ASP A 59 -25.87 -10.10 -17.40
N VAL A 60 -26.74 -10.94 -17.82
CA VAL A 60 -27.82 -10.70 -18.80
C VAL A 60 -28.54 -12.03 -19.09
N ASP A 61 -29.82 -12.08 -18.77
CA ASP A 61 -30.80 -13.00 -19.36
C ASP A 61 -30.86 -12.81 -20.88
N ASP A 62 -30.01 -13.52 -21.60
CA ASP A 62 -30.24 -13.81 -23.00
C ASP A 62 -29.62 -15.16 -23.39
N LEU A 63 -30.48 -16.08 -23.78
CA LEU A 63 -30.20 -17.51 -24.01
C LEU A 63 -29.51 -17.79 -25.38
N SER A 64 -28.77 -16.85 -25.93
CA SER A 64 -28.11 -17.04 -27.23
C SER A 64 -26.68 -16.49 -27.23
N GLY A 65 -25.73 -17.19 -26.62
CA GLY A 65 -24.33 -16.84 -26.84
C GLY A 65 -23.42 -17.30 -25.70
N LEU A 66 -22.28 -17.81 -26.06
CA LEU A 66 -21.17 -18.08 -25.17
C LEU A 66 -20.88 -16.85 -24.29
N PRO A 67 -20.63 -16.98 -22.98
CA PRO A 67 -20.29 -15.85 -22.13
C PRO A 67 -19.08 -15.15 -22.73
N GLU A 68 -19.26 -13.89 -23.09
CA GLU A 68 -18.17 -13.05 -23.62
C GLU A 68 -17.17 -12.83 -22.48
N LYS A 69 -16.06 -13.56 -22.53
CA LYS A 69 -14.96 -13.39 -21.59
C LYS A 69 -14.36 -12.02 -21.83
N ARG A 70 -14.79 -11.01 -21.09
CA ARG A 70 -14.14 -9.71 -21.10
C ARG A 70 -12.86 -9.79 -20.30
N THR A 71 -11.75 -9.73 -21.00
CA THR A 71 -10.43 -9.59 -20.40
C THR A 71 -10.21 -8.15 -20.02
N THR A 72 -9.94 -7.89 -18.75
CA THR A 72 -9.58 -6.55 -18.30
C THR A 72 -8.19 -6.59 -17.68
N THR A 73 -7.36 -5.63 -18.04
CA THR A 73 -6.03 -5.48 -17.45
C THR A 73 -6.16 -4.72 -16.14
N VAL A 74 -5.66 -5.30 -15.05
CA VAL A 74 -5.56 -4.63 -13.76
C VAL A 74 -4.09 -4.26 -13.55
N ALA A 75 -3.82 -2.97 -13.45
CA ALA A 75 -2.51 -2.47 -13.09
C ALA A 75 -2.41 -2.37 -11.57
N MET A 76 -1.40 -3.00 -11.00
CA MET A 76 -1.02 -2.87 -9.59
C MET A 76 0.43 -2.42 -9.51
N ASP A 77 0.71 -1.51 -8.60
CA ASP A 77 2.07 -1.05 -8.35
C ASP A 77 2.70 -1.91 -7.25
N PHE A 78 3.95 -2.29 -7.46
CA PHE A 78 4.75 -2.98 -6.46
C PHE A 78 6.07 -2.27 -6.27
N GLY A 79 6.45 -2.03 -5.03
CA GLY A 79 7.72 -1.44 -4.65
C GLY A 79 8.33 -2.10 -3.42
N ARG A 80 9.60 -1.83 -3.21
CA ARG A 80 10.37 -2.30 -2.06
C ARG A 80 11.21 -1.16 -1.52
N ILE A 81 11.22 -1.01 -0.20
CA ILE A 81 12.11 -0.09 0.51
C ILE A 81 12.71 -0.77 1.74
N THR A 82 13.97 -0.54 2.00
CA THR A 82 14.65 -0.92 3.25
C THR A 82 14.68 0.30 4.15
N LEU A 83 14.02 0.24 5.32
CA LEU A 83 14.01 1.36 6.27
C LEU A 83 15.24 1.34 7.17
N GLU A 84 15.61 0.16 7.67
CA GLU A 84 16.80 -0.10 8.47
C GLU A 84 17.50 -1.35 7.94
N SER A 85 18.66 -1.69 8.47
CA SER A 85 19.46 -2.81 7.97
C SER A 85 18.72 -4.16 7.98
N ASP A 86 17.63 -4.27 8.73
CA ASP A 86 16.87 -5.48 8.99
C ASP A 86 15.36 -5.37 8.73
N LEU A 87 14.85 -4.16 8.37
CA LEU A 87 13.42 -3.95 8.07
C LEU A 87 13.19 -3.61 6.60
N VAL A 88 12.55 -4.53 5.89
CA VAL A 88 12.14 -4.36 4.49
C VAL A 88 10.63 -4.20 4.40
N LEU A 89 10.16 -3.13 3.76
CA LEU A 89 8.76 -2.93 3.44
C LEU A 89 8.49 -3.29 1.97
N TYR A 90 7.46 -4.09 1.75
CA TYR A 90 6.88 -4.34 0.45
C TYR A 90 5.60 -3.52 0.29
N LEU A 91 5.57 -2.69 -0.74
CA LEU A 91 4.48 -1.75 -1.01
C LEU A 91 3.63 -2.29 -2.16
N PHE A 92 2.31 -2.32 -1.95
CA PHE A 92 1.34 -2.76 -2.94
C PHE A 92 0.31 -1.66 -3.17
N GLY A 93 0.32 -1.06 -4.36
CA GLY A 93 -0.70 -0.10 -4.76
C GLY A 93 -2.00 -0.81 -5.14
N THR A 94 -3.12 -0.40 -4.57
CA THR A 94 -4.43 -0.93 -4.98
C THR A 94 -4.86 -0.36 -6.33
N PRO A 95 -5.59 -1.12 -7.15
CA PRO A 95 -6.29 -0.55 -8.27
C PRO A 95 -7.24 0.56 -7.80
N GLY A 96 -7.15 1.74 -8.43
CA GLY A 96 -7.95 2.91 -8.02
C GLY A 96 -9.38 2.93 -8.58
N GLN A 97 -9.78 1.94 -9.38
CA GLN A 97 -11.11 1.88 -9.97
C GLN A 97 -12.02 0.98 -9.13
N ASN A 98 -13.24 1.44 -8.84
CA ASN A 98 -14.20 0.76 -7.97
C ASN A 98 -14.54 -0.68 -8.39
N ARG A 99 -14.54 -0.97 -9.67
CA ARG A 99 -14.81 -2.32 -10.21
C ARG A 99 -13.80 -3.39 -9.77
N PHE A 100 -12.66 -3.02 -9.17
CA PHE A 100 -11.62 -3.94 -8.71
C PHE A 100 -11.58 -4.13 -7.18
N TRP A 101 -12.59 -3.66 -6.47
CA TRP A 101 -12.65 -3.76 -5.02
C TRP A 101 -12.63 -5.17 -4.47
N PHE A 102 -13.18 -6.13 -5.24
CA PHE A 102 -13.15 -7.54 -4.86
C PHE A 102 -11.72 -8.10 -4.64
N MET A 103 -10.70 -7.43 -5.16
CA MET A 103 -9.29 -7.80 -4.96
C MET A 103 -8.71 -7.27 -3.64
N TRP A 104 -9.37 -6.33 -3.00
CA TRP A 104 -8.80 -5.66 -1.84
C TRP A 104 -8.63 -6.61 -0.67
N ASP A 105 -9.54 -7.53 -0.43
CA ASP A 105 -9.43 -8.52 0.64
C ASP A 105 -8.20 -9.41 0.48
N ASP A 106 -7.83 -9.76 -0.74
CA ASP A 106 -6.60 -10.50 -1.01
C ASP A 106 -5.35 -9.61 -0.91
N LEU A 107 -5.47 -8.36 -1.35
CA LEU A 107 -4.36 -7.41 -1.27
C LEU A 107 -4.01 -7.02 0.15
N VAL A 108 -4.98 -6.88 1.05
CA VAL A 108 -4.73 -6.49 2.44
C VAL A 108 -4.35 -7.66 3.33
N ARG A 109 -4.56 -8.90 2.88
CA ARG A 109 -4.21 -10.08 3.67
C ARG A 109 -2.71 -10.10 3.99
N GLY A 110 -2.38 -10.14 5.28
CA GLY A 110 -1.00 -10.13 5.78
C GLY A 110 -0.31 -8.76 5.68
N ALA A 111 -1.04 -7.69 5.37
CA ALA A 111 -0.52 -6.34 5.51
C ALA A 111 -0.54 -5.92 6.98
N VAL A 112 0.50 -5.21 7.41
CA VAL A 112 0.55 -4.62 8.77
C VAL A 112 -0.26 -3.34 8.85
N GLY A 113 -0.54 -2.70 7.71
CA GLY A 113 -1.33 -1.50 7.62
C GLY A 113 -1.44 -0.96 6.21
N ALA A 114 -2.13 0.18 6.09
CA ALA A 114 -2.34 0.84 4.81
C ALA A 114 -2.12 2.36 4.89
N ILE A 115 -1.63 2.95 3.79
CA ILE A 115 -1.72 4.38 3.55
C ILE A 115 -2.91 4.63 2.63
N VAL A 116 -3.84 5.45 3.06
CA VAL A 116 -4.95 5.93 2.24
C VAL A 116 -4.60 7.32 1.74
N LEU A 117 -4.19 7.42 0.48
CA LEU A 117 -3.94 8.70 -0.16
C LEU A 117 -5.25 9.42 -0.46
N VAL A 118 -5.29 10.72 -0.16
CA VAL A 118 -6.45 11.59 -0.33
C VAL A 118 -6.08 12.78 -1.22
N ASP A 119 -6.96 13.11 -2.16
CA ASP A 119 -6.86 14.28 -3.03
C ASP A 119 -7.98 15.25 -2.68
N THR A 120 -7.63 16.42 -2.12
CA THR A 120 -8.61 17.43 -1.69
C THR A 120 -9.37 18.07 -2.84
N ARG A 121 -8.94 17.88 -4.09
CA ARG A 121 -9.69 18.31 -5.28
C ARG A 121 -10.89 17.41 -5.59
N ARG A 122 -10.84 16.15 -5.09
CA ARG A 122 -11.85 15.10 -5.32
C ARG A 122 -11.94 14.21 -4.08
N LEU A 123 -12.34 14.82 -2.97
CA LEU A 123 -12.34 14.15 -1.66
C LEU A 123 -13.25 12.91 -1.65
N GLU A 124 -14.34 12.95 -2.41
CA GLU A 124 -15.31 11.88 -2.54
C GLU A 124 -14.70 10.57 -3.09
N ASP A 125 -13.66 10.65 -3.91
CA ASP A 125 -12.96 9.48 -4.43
C ASP A 125 -12.23 8.68 -3.33
N SER A 126 -12.06 9.28 -2.15
CA SER A 126 -11.37 8.67 -1.01
C SER A 126 -12.30 7.93 -0.06
N PHE A 127 -13.58 8.27 -0.02
CA PHE A 127 -14.55 7.67 0.91
C PHE A 127 -14.57 6.16 0.87
N PRO A 128 -14.61 5.53 -0.31
CA PRO A 128 -14.62 4.09 -0.37
C PRO A 128 -13.40 3.42 0.27
N ALA A 129 -12.21 4.02 0.11
CA ALA A 129 -10.99 3.48 0.69
C ALA A 129 -10.98 3.64 2.21
N VAL A 130 -11.38 4.81 2.71
CA VAL A 130 -11.51 5.08 4.15
C VAL A 130 -12.50 4.12 4.78
N ASP A 131 -13.71 4.00 4.23
CA ASP A 131 -14.75 3.08 4.70
C ASP A 131 -14.29 1.62 4.75
N TYR A 132 -13.49 1.21 3.76
CA TYR A 132 -12.96 -0.15 3.72
C TYR A 132 -12.01 -0.39 4.91
N PHE A 133 -11.04 0.50 5.13
CA PHE A 133 -10.04 0.29 6.19
C PHE A 133 -10.65 0.47 7.58
N GLU A 134 -11.58 1.37 7.80
CA GLU A 134 -12.31 1.46 9.06
C GLU A 134 -13.06 0.17 9.40
N ARG A 135 -13.69 -0.47 8.39
CA ARG A 135 -14.42 -1.73 8.59
C ARG A 135 -13.51 -2.95 8.70
N SER A 136 -12.38 -2.95 8.01
CA SER A 136 -11.46 -4.10 8.02
C SER A 136 -10.72 -4.27 9.34
N GLY A 137 -10.61 -3.22 10.14
CA GLY A 137 -9.82 -3.19 11.38
C GLY A 137 -8.31 -3.25 11.14
N ILE A 138 -7.85 -3.09 9.91
CA ILE A 138 -6.42 -2.98 9.57
C ILE A 138 -5.96 -1.56 9.89
N PRO A 139 -4.84 -1.38 10.62
CA PRO A 139 -4.28 -0.06 10.88
C PRO A 139 -4.08 0.74 9.60
N PHE A 140 -4.47 1.99 9.59
CA PHE A 140 -4.23 2.85 8.43
C PHE A 140 -3.95 4.30 8.82
N VAL A 141 -3.26 4.99 7.94
CA VAL A 141 -2.97 6.42 8.00
C VAL A 141 -3.60 7.09 6.80
N VAL A 142 -4.26 8.22 7.01
CA VAL A 142 -4.73 9.07 5.93
C VAL A 142 -3.61 10.03 5.54
N ALA A 143 -3.17 9.98 4.29
CA ALA A 143 -2.13 10.85 3.77
C ALA A 143 -2.72 11.80 2.70
N VAL A 144 -2.84 13.08 3.04
CA VAL A 144 -3.36 14.12 2.15
C VAL A 144 -2.26 14.46 1.13
N ASN A 145 -2.46 14.07 -0.14
CA ASN A 145 -1.45 14.30 -1.16
C ASN A 145 -1.40 15.75 -1.62
N LEU A 146 -0.22 16.35 -1.58
CA LEU A 146 0.03 17.75 -1.85
C LEU A 146 0.16 18.01 -3.36
N PHE A 147 -0.96 18.22 -4.06
CA PHE A 147 -0.95 18.72 -5.42
C PHE A 147 -0.79 20.25 -5.42
N ASP A 148 -0.14 20.79 -6.43
CA ASP A 148 0.18 22.23 -6.51
C ASP A 148 -1.10 23.11 -6.61
N ASP A 149 -2.14 22.57 -7.21
CA ASP A 149 -3.45 23.23 -7.45
C ASP A 149 -4.55 22.76 -6.50
N ALA A 150 -4.21 21.95 -5.47
CA ALA A 150 -5.20 21.43 -4.54
C ALA A 150 -5.54 22.46 -3.44
N PRO A 151 -6.82 22.60 -3.11
CA PRO A 151 -7.24 23.41 -1.97
C PRO A 151 -6.71 22.82 -0.66
N ARG A 152 -6.33 23.73 0.26
CA ARG A 152 -5.88 23.37 1.60
C ARG A 152 -7.02 23.59 2.58
N TYR A 153 -7.26 22.57 3.40
CA TYR A 153 -8.26 22.60 4.43
C TYR A 153 -7.63 22.33 5.79
N PRO A 154 -8.17 22.87 6.88
CA PRO A 154 -7.80 22.44 8.23
C PRO A 154 -7.99 20.95 8.40
N GLU A 155 -7.12 20.32 9.20
CA GLU A 155 -7.18 18.88 9.44
C GLU A 155 -8.55 18.46 10.01
N GLU A 156 -9.12 19.26 10.91
CA GLU A 156 -10.43 18.99 11.52
C GLU A 156 -11.54 18.91 10.47
N ASP A 157 -11.54 19.82 9.47
CA ASP A 157 -12.53 19.82 8.40
C ASP A 157 -12.41 18.56 7.52
N LEU A 158 -11.17 18.11 7.25
CA LEU A 158 -10.92 16.89 6.49
C LEU A 158 -11.33 15.64 7.28
N ARG A 159 -11.08 15.61 8.58
CA ARG A 159 -11.50 14.51 9.46
C ARG A 159 -12.99 14.36 9.50
N ASP A 160 -13.69 15.49 9.65
CA ASP A 160 -15.16 15.52 9.68
C ASP A 160 -15.73 15.08 8.33
N ALA A 161 -15.21 15.60 7.22
CA ALA A 161 -15.64 15.24 5.88
C ALA A 161 -15.41 13.77 5.54
N LEU A 162 -14.29 13.19 5.97
CA LEU A 162 -13.95 11.77 5.78
C LEU A 162 -14.60 10.88 6.83
N SER A 163 -15.23 11.44 7.86
CA SER A 163 -15.86 10.72 9.00
C SER A 163 -14.91 9.72 9.68
N ILE A 164 -13.62 10.06 9.76
CA ILE A 164 -12.60 9.19 10.35
C ILE A 164 -12.47 9.36 11.86
N SER A 165 -12.08 8.28 12.53
CA SER A 165 -11.82 8.27 13.97
C SER A 165 -10.74 9.29 14.35
N PRO A 166 -10.89 9.99 15.50
CA PRO A 166 -9.81 10.82 16.02
C PRO A 166 -8.49 10.07 16.31
N ARG A 167 -8.55 8.74 16.38
CA ARG A 167 -7.38 7.88 16.59
C ARG A 167 -6.65 7.52 15.31
N THR A 168 -7.29 7.69 14.15
CA THR A 168 -6.64 7.43 12.85
C THR A 168 -5.69 8.58 12.55
N PRO A 169 -4.39 8.35 12.39
CA PRO A 169 -3.46 9.40 12.05
C PRO A 169 -3.78 10.02 10.70
N MET A 170 -3.57 11.33 10.59
CA MET A 170 -3.65 12.07 9.33
C MET A 170 -2.39 12.89 9.15
N THR A 171 -1.79 12.82 7.97
CA THR A 171 -0.55 13.53 7.65
C THR A 171 -0.61 14.14 6.26
N GLU A 172 0.16 15.17 6.01
CA GLU A 172 0.39 15.68 4.65
C GLU A 172 1.51 14.88 3.98
N CYS A 173 1.35 14.59 2.68
CA CYS A 173 2.32 13.83 1.91
C CYS A 173 2.44 14.39 0.50
N ASP A 174 3.62 14.83 0.09
CA ASP A 174 3.91 14.99 -1.33
C ASP A 174 4.43 13.66 -1.88
N ALA A 175 3.58 12.96 -2.60
CA ALA A 175 3.90 11.64 -3.16
C ALA A 175 5.08 11.66 -4.16
N ARG A 176 5.49 12.84 -4.66
CA ARG A 176 6.63 13.03 -5.56
C ARG A 176 7.95 13.12 -4.80
N VAL A 177 7.90 13.43 -3.50
CA VAL A 177 9.06 13.69 -2.66
C VAL A 177 9.32 12.49 -1.76
N ARG A 178 10.49 11.85 -1.96
CA ARG A 178 10.86 10.63 -1.24
C ARG A 178 10.76 10.78 0.27
N GLU A 179 11.32 11.85 0.81
CA GLU A 179 11.36 12.12 2.25
C GLU A 179 9.95 12.24 2.83
N SER A 180 9.04 12.91 2.12
CA SER A 180 7.65 13.06 2.52
C SER A 180 6.92 11.72 2.51
N ALA A 181 7.10 10.95 1.46
CA ALA A 181 6.50 9.61 1.34
C ALA A 181 7.04 8.64 2.40
N VAL A 182 8.35 8.66 2.69
CA VAL A 182 8.96 7.86 3.76
C VAL A 182 8.43 8.27 5.13
N SER A 183 8.21 9.57 5.39
CA SER A 183 7.63 10.06 6.64
C SER A 183 6.22 9.48 6.86
N ALA A 184 5.37 9.49 5.84
CA ALA A 184 4.04 8.90 5.93
C ALA A 184 4.07 7.37 6.16
N LEU A 185 5.01 6.66 5.54
CA LEU A 185 5.23 5.23 5.79
C LEU A 185 5.69 4.95 7.22
N ALA A 186 6.59 5.78 7.75
CA ALA A 186 7.08 5.65 9.13
C ALA A 186 5.95 5.88 10.14
N GLU A 187 5.09 6.88 9.90
CA GLU A 187 3.92 7.14 10.74
C GLU A 187 2.96 5.95 10.77
N LEU A 188 2.73 5.30 9.61
CA LEU A 188 1.93 4.07 9.56
C LEU A 188 2.56 2.95 10.39
N VAL A 189 3.88 2.74 10.28
CA VAL A 189 4.57 1.67 11.04
C VAL A 189 4.44 1.92 12.54
N VAL A 190 4.66 3.15 13.00
CA VAL A 190 4.50 3.52 14.41
C VAL A 190 3.07 3.28 14.87
N HIS A 191 2.08 3.76 14.10
CA HIS A 191 0.67 3.56 14.42
C HIS A 191 0.28 2.07 14.52
N ALA A 192 0.77 1.25 13.60
CA ALA A 192 0.50 -0.19 13.59
C ALA A 192 1.13 -0.90 14.80
N LEU A 193 2.33 -0.46 15.22
CA LEU A 193 2.99 -1.00 16.43
C LEU A 193 2.24 -0.63 17.70
N ASP A 194 1.72 0.60 17.82
CA ASP A 194 0.95 1.06 18.97
C ASP A 194 -0.38 0.32 19.14
N LEU A 195 -0.91 -0.26 18.07
CA LEU A 195 -2.14 -1.06 18.10
C LEU A 195 -1.88 -2.55 18.32
N THR A 196 -0.62 -2.98 18.29
CA THR A 196 -0.25 -4.37 18.56
C THR A 196 -0.09 -4.56 20.05
N PRO A 197 -0.85 -5.47 20.71
CA PRO A 197 -0.81 -5.67 22.15
C PRO A 197 0.49 -6.31 22.65
#